data_037bb5ec1754158595a0d0d006be602e
#
_entry.id   037bb5ec1754158595a0d0d006be602e
#
_cell.length_a   1.000
_cell.length_b   1.000
_cell.length_c   1.000
_cell.angle_alpha   90.00
_cell.angle_beta   90.00
_cell.angle_gamma   90.00
#
_symmetry.space_group_name_H-M   'P 1'
#
loop_
_entity.id
_entity.type
_entity.pdbx_description
1 polymer ?
#
loop_
_entity_poly.entity_id
_entity_poly.type
_entity_poly.pdbx_seq_one_letter_code
_entity_poly.pdbx_strand_id
1 'polypeptide(L)'
;MTTAKKAKLDVPAGTRTSVVDRNTAETRIALHLTIEGRGQYKVATGIRFFDHMLELFTRHGAFDLELKCDGDLDVDQHHTVEDVGIALGEAFDRALGDKRGILRAGYFLMPMDETLAIAAVDLSGRAAFAVDTKVRTRLVGDLQTELVTDFFEGFARGARANVHVKTMYGRSNHHKIEAIFKAFARALRVACSRDKQLGDMLPSTKGLL
;
A
#
# COMPACT_ATOMS: atom_id res chain seq x y z
N MET A 1 -7.86 -31.96 -21.53
CA MET A 1 -6.97 -31.00 -20.85
C MET A 1 -7.10 -29.66 -21.55
N THR A 2 -7.93 -28.76 -20.99
CA THR A 2 -8.25 -27.48 -21.63
C THR A 2 -7.38 -26.42 -20.93
N THR A 3 -6.36 -25.95 -21.60
CA THR A 3 -5.49 -24.84 -21.16
C THR A 3 -6.32 -23.55 -21.11
N ALA A 4 -6.62 -23.09 -19.92
CA ALA A 4 -7.24 -21.79 -19.71
C ALA A 4 -6.26 -20.70 -20.20
N LYS A 5 -6.60 -20.02 -21.30
CA LYS A 5 -5.92 -18.80 -21.75
C LYS A 5 -6.02 -17.76 -20.65
N LYS A 6 -4.88 -17.40 -20.01
CA LYS A 6 -4.76 -16.18 -19.22
C LYS A 6 -5.19 -15.00 -20.10
N ALA A 7 -6.27 -14.34 -19.75
CA ALA A 7 -6.66 -13.08 -20.38
C ALA A 7 -5.52 -12.08 -20.12
N LYS A 8 -4.82 -11.66 -21.19
CA LYS A 8 -3.92 -10.50 -21.14
C LYS A 8 -4.80 -9.28 -20.90
N LEU A 9 -4.65 -8.65 -19.75
CA LEU A 9 -5.18 -7.32 -19.53
C LEU A 9 -4.52 -6.39 -20.56
N ASP A 10 -5.32 -5.73 -21.38
CA ASP A 10 -4.84 -4.70 -22.31
C ASP A 10 -4.40 -3.49 -21.47
N VAL A 11 -3.10 -3.42 -21.19
CA VAL A 11 -2.49 -2.34 -20.38
C VAL A 11 -2.14 -1.20 -21.35
N PRO A 12 -2.71 0.00 -21.19
CA PRO A 12 -2.40 1.15 -22.04
C PRO A 12 -0.90 1.48 -22.02
N ALA A 13 -0.35 1.92 -23.14
CA ALA A 13 1.06 2.33 -23.24
C ALA A 13 1.38 3.43 -22.20
N GLY A 14 2.45 3.23 -21.43
CA GLY A 14 2.86 4.14 -20.36
C GLY A 14 2.31 3.83 -18.97
N THR A 15 1.53 2.76 -18.80
CA THR A 15 1.05 2.27 -17.52
C THR A 15 2.19 1.58 -16.75
N ARG A 16 2.39 1.95 -15.49
CA ARG A 16 3.40 1.34 -14.61
C ARG A 16 2.80 0.15 -13.86
N THR A 17 3.34 -1.02 -14.13
CA THR A 17 2.87 -2.28 -13.54
C THR A 17 4.03 -3.07 -12.94
N SER A 18 3.74 -3.93 -11.99
CA SER A 18 4.69 -4.88 -11.43
C SER A 18 4.02 -6.16 -10.98
N VAL A 19 4.81 -7.22 -10.91
CA VAL A 19 4.44 -8.51 -10.34
C VAL A 19 5.45 -8.84 -9.26
N VAL A 20 4.96 -9.30 -8.10
CA VAL A 20 5.77 -9.80 -6.99
C VAL A 20 5.26 -11.18 -6.62
N ASP A 21 6.16 -12.15 -6.68
CA ASP A 21 5.98 -13.47 -6.10
C ASP A 21 6.97 -13.59 -4.94
N ARG A 22 6.46 -13.59 -3.70
CA ARG A 22 7.25 -13.71 -2.49
C ARG A 22 6.87 -14.99 -1.76
N ASN A 23 7.83 -15.86 -1.57
CA ASN A 23 7.63 -17.14 -0.90
C ASN A 23 8.67 -17.29 0.21
N THR A 24 8.18 -17.43 1.44
CA THR A 24 8.98 -17.73 2.63
C THR A 24 8.54 -19.08 3.21
N ALA A 25 9.04 -19.47 4.37
CA ALA A 25 8.50 -20.60 5.11
C ALA A 25 7.13 -20.32 5.74
N GLU A 26 6.79 -19.04 5.90
CA GLU A 26 5.64 -18.52 6.65
C GLU A 26 4.51 -18.05 5.74
N THR A 27 4.86 -17.48 4.57
CA THR A 27 3.89 -16.87 3.65
C THR A 27 4.18 -17.19 2.18
N ARG A 28 3.11 -17.27 1.38
CA ARG A 28 3.17 -17.33 -0.09
C ARG A 28 2.31 -16.20 -0.64
N ILE A 29 2.95 -15.21 -1.27
CA ILE A 29 2.28 -14.02 -1.78
C ILE A 29 2.46 -13.93 -3.29
N ALA A 30 1.34 -13.84 -4.00
CA ALA A 30 1.29 -13.49 -5.42
C ALA A 30 0.55 -12.14 -5.55
N LEU A 31 1.24 -11.14 -6.10
CA LEU A 31 0.75 -9.78 -6.20
C LEU A 31 0.96 -9.21 -7.60
N HIS A 32 -0.06 -8.58 -8.15
CA HIS A 32 0.02 -7.77 -9.36
C HIS A 32 -0.53 -6.37 -9.08
N LEU A 33 0.28 -5.35 -9.34
CA LEU A 33 -0.03 -3.94 -9.14
C LEU A 33 -0.04 -3.18 -10.47
N THR A 34 -1.03 -2.29 -10.64
CA THR A 34 -1.05 -1.25 -11.66
C THR A 34 -1.20 0.11 -11.00
N ILE A 35 -0.23 1.03 -11.21
CA ILE A 35 -0.27 2.37 -10.59
C ILE A 35 -1.34 3.24 -11.25
N GLU A 36 -1.40 3.30 -12.59
CA GLU A 36 -2.45 4.01 -13.34
C GLU A 36 -3.71 3.15 -13.50
N GLY A 37 -4.26 2.70 -12.37
CA GLY A 37 -5.43 1.83 -12.31
C GLY A 37 -6.77 2.59 -12.29
N ARG A 38 -7.83 1.83 -12.08
CA ARG A 38 -9.22 2.32 -11.94
C ARG A 38 -9.85 1.96 -10.60
N GLY A 39 -9.04 1.49 -9.65
CA GLY A 39 -9.48 1.03 -8.34
C GLY A 39 -10.08 -0.37 -8.37
N GLN A 40 -9.67 -1.22 -9.32
CA GLN A 40 -10.09 -2.61 -9.37
C GLN A 40 -9.25 -3.45 -8.40
N TYR A 41 -9.90 -4.33 -7.67
CA TYR A 41 -9.19 -5.15 -6.69
C TYR A 41 -9.68 -6.59 -6.66
N LYS A 42 -8.76 -7.48 -6.33
CA LYS A 42 -9.01 -8.86 -5.96
C LYS A 42 -8.02 -9.23 -4.87
N VAL A 43 -8.47 -9.17 -3.62
CA VAL A 43 -7.62 -9.34 -2.43
C VAL A 43 -8.11 -10.54 -1.63
N ALA A 44 -7.17 -11.36 -1.18
CA ALA A 44 -7.44 -12.51 -0.32
C ALA A 44 -6.19 -12.80 0.53
N THR A 45 -6.19 -12.37 1.79
CA THR A 45 -5.11 -12.62 2.77
C THR A 45 -5.51 -13.64 3.84
N GLY A 46 -6.80 -13.97 3.92
CA GLY A 46 -7.35 -14.80 4.99
C GLY A 46 -7.78 -13.99 6.23
N ILE A 47 -7.51 -12.68 6.28
CA ILE A 47 -7.92 -11.76 7.35
C ILE A 47 -8.90 -10.75 6.74
N ARG A 48 -10.20 -10.94 6.96
CA ARG A 48 -11.24 -10.21 6.21
C ARG A 48 -11.22 -8.70 6.40
N PHE A 49 -10.94 -8.22 7.61
CA PHE A 49 -10.83 -6.78 7.84
C PHE A 49 -9.59 -6.18 7.17
N PHE A 50 -8.50 -6.92 7.12
CA PHE A 50 -7.30 -6.49 6.39
C PHE A 50 -7.53 -6.47 4.87
N ASP A 51 -8.22 -7.49 4.32
CA ASP A 51 -8.65 -7.47 2.92
C ASP A 51 -9.44 -6.20 2.62
N HIS A 52 -10.40 -5.86 3.49
CA HIS A 52 -11.21 -4.64 3.34
C HIS A 52 -10.36 -3.36 3.35
N MET A 53 -9.32 -3.29 4.19
CA MET A 53 -8.39 -2.15 4.18
C MET A 53 -7.60 -2.04 2.87
N LEU A 54 -7.16 -3.15 2.31
CA LEU A 54 -6.46 -3.19 1.02
C LEU A 54 -7.39 -2.89 -0.17
N GLU A 55 -8.66 -3.32 -0.11
CA GLU A 55 -9.71 -2.96 -1.06
C GLU A 55 -9.93 -1.44 -1.09
N LEU A 56 -10.04 -0.81 0.10
CA LEU A 56 -10.17 0.64 0.25
C LEU A 56 -8.92 1.39 -0.22
N PHE A 57 -7.74 0.91 0.14
CA PHE A 57 -6.47 1.43 -0.34
C PHE A 57 -6.45 1.45 -1.87
N THR A 58 -6.78 0.35 -2.50
CA THR A 58 -6.80 0.22 -3.96
C THR A 58 -7.82 1.17 -4.59
N ARG A 59 -9.03 1.22 -4.06
CA ARG A 59 -10.11 2.09 -4.56
C ARG A 59 -9.78 3.57 -4.44
N HIS A 60 -9.33 4.02 -3.26
CA HIS A 60 -9.04 5.42 -2.99
C HIS A 60 -7.74 5.91 -3.65
N GLY A 61 -6.77 5.02 -3.83
CA GLY A 61 -5.54 5.29 -4.59
C GLY A 61 -5.76 5.28 -6.11
N ALA A 62 -6.89 4.74 -6.59
CA ALA A 62 -7.16 4.43 -7.99
C ALA A 62 -6.05 3.57 -8.63
N PHE A 63 -5.49 2.66 -7.84
CA PHE A 63 -4.62 1.58 -8.28
C PHE A 63 -5.46 0.40 -8.77
N ASP A 64 -4.87 -0.56 -9.49
CA ASP A 64 -5.47 -1.88 -9.61
C ASP A 64 -4.56 -2.88 -8.89
N LEU A 65 -5.16 -3.77 -8.08
CA LEU A 65 -4.43 -4.70 -7.21
C LEU A 65 -5.08 -6.09 -7.26
N GLU A 66 -4.32 -7.08 -7.72
CA GLU A 66 -4.60 -8.49 -7.44
C GLU A 66 -3.57 -8.97 -6.41
N LEU A 67 -4.05 -9.44 -5.26
CA LEU A 67 -3.21 -9.91 -4.16
C LEU A 67 -3.81 -11.17 -3.56
N LYS A 68 -3.03 -12.22 -3.51
CA LYS A 68 -3.32 -13.42 -2.75
C LYS A 68 -2.15 -13.71 -1.81
N CYS A 69 -2.45 -13.87 -0.54
CA CYS A 69 -1.52 -14.36 0.47
C CYS A 69 -2.06 -15.65 1.08
N ASP A 70 -1.20 -16.65 1.20
CA ASP A 70 -1.44 -17.89 1.93
C ASP A 70 -0.38 -17.93 3.05
N GLY A 71 -0.77 -17.50 4.23
CA GLY A 71 0.10 -17.36 5.41
C GLY A 71 -0.26 -18.33 6.51
N ASP A 72 0.63 -18.50 7.46
CA ASP A 72 0.54 -19.39 8.63
C ASP A 72 -0.36 -18.80 9.74
N LEU A 73 -1.61 -18.48 9.40
CA LEU A 73 -2.59 -17.84 10.31
C LEU A 73 -2.93 -18.66 11.55
N ASP A 74 -2.61 -19.94 11.56
CA ASP A 74 -2.72 -20.82 12.73
C ASP A 74 -1.63 -20.53 13.78
N VAL A 75 -0.53 -19.87 13.38
CA VAL A 75 0.49 -19.34 14.29
C VAL A 75 0.07 -17.97 14.78
N ASP A 76 0.01 -16.98 13.87
CA ASP A 76 -0.38 -15.59 14.14
C ASP A 76 -0.68 -14.86 12.81
N GLN A 77 -1.25 -13.66 12.90
CA GLN A 77 -1.48 -12.79 11.75
C GLN A 77 -0.24 -11.96 11.35
N HIS A 78 0.77 -11.88 12.21
CA HIS A 78 1.92 -10.98 12.07
C HIS A 78 2.65 -11.20 10.74
N HIS A 79 3.09 -12.44 10.46
CA HIS A 79 3.82 -12.75 9.23
C HIS A 79 3.03 -12.38 7.98
N THR A 80 1.73 -12.65 7.97
CA THR A 80 0.85 -12.31 6.84
C THR A 80 0.78 -10.80 6.63
N VAL A 81 0.57 -10.02 7.67
CA VAL A 81 0.36 -8.57 7.57
C VAL A 81 1.66 -7.84 7.22
N GLU A 82 2.79 -8.20 7.86
CA GLU A 82 4.10 -7.63 7.57
C GLU A 82 4.54 -7.95 6.14
N ASP A 83 4.50 -9.23 5.74
CA ASP A 83 4.96 -9.69 4.44
C ASP A 83 4.10 -9.13 3.29
N VAL A 84 2.80 -8.96 3.48
CA VAL A 84 1.94 -8.26 2.52
C VAL A 84 2.36 -6.78 2.41
N GLY A 85 2.68 -6.13 3.52
CA GLY A 85 3.24 -4.78 3.52
C GLY A 85 4.52 -4.69 2.70
N ILE A 86 5.49 -5.58 2.95
CA ILE A 86 6.76 -5.66 2.21
C ILE A 86 6.51 -5.89 0.72
N ALA A 87 5.71 -6.91 0.36
CA ALA A 87 5.42 -7.26 -1.03
C ALA A 87 4.74 -6.11 -1.78
N LEU A 88 3.79 -5.41 -1.14
CA LEU A 88 3.13 -4.25 -1.73
C LEU A 88 4.12 -3.10 -1.92
N GLY A 89 4.98 -2.83 -0.94
CA GLY A 89 6.05 -1.83 -1.04
C GLY A 89 7.01 -2.13 -2.19
N GLU A 90 7.49 -3.37 -2.30
CA GLU A 90 8.33 -3.81 -3.41
C GLU A 90 7.64 -3.67 -4.77
N ALA A 91 6.34 -3.95 -4.83
CA ALA A 91 5.58 -3.79 -6.06
C ALA A 91 5.55 -2.33 -6.51
N PHE A 92 5.36 -1.37 -5.60
CA PHE A 92 5.45 0.05 -5.92
C PHE A 92 6.85 0.46 -6.36
N ASP A 93 7.90 0.04 -5.66
CA ASP A 93 9.29 0.37 -6.03
C ASP A 93 9.65 -0.14 -7.44
N ARG A 94 9.29 -1.40 -7.76
CA ARG A 94 9.50 -1.99 -9.08
C ARG A 94 8.69 -1.29 -10.18
N ALA A 95 7.41 -0.96 -9.93
CA ALA A 95 6.56 -0.29 -10.90
C ALA A 95 7.00 1.16 -11.16
N LEU A 96 7.56 1.85 -10.17
CA LEU A 96 8.07 3.21 -10.29
C LEU A 96 9.40 3.28 -11.05
N GLY A 97 10.17 2.19 -11.07
CA GLY A 97 11.46 2.14 -11.75
C GLY A 97 12.46 3.17 -11.21
N ASP A 98 13.00 4.00 -12.07
CA ASP A 98 13.99 5.03 -11.73
C ASP A 98 13.40 6.29 -11.07
N LYS A 99 12.07 6.33 -10.86
CA LYS A 99 11.34 7.43 -10.19
C LYS A 99 11.48 8.81 -10.86
N ARG A 100 11.79 8.84 -12.17
CA ARG A 100 11.88 10.11 -12.92
C ARG A 100 10.50 10.67 -13.21
N GLY A 101 10.41 12.00 -13.17
CA GLY A 101 9.19 12.74 -13.53
C GLY A 101 8.02 12.58 -12.57
N ILE A 102 8.20 11.95 -11.39
CA ILE A 102 7.15 11.85 -10.38
C ILE A 102 7.21 13.00 -9.38
N LEU A 103 6.09 13.30 -8.71
CA LEU A 103 6.04 14.27 -7.62
C LEU A 103 6.88 13.84 -6.41
N ARG A 104 7.13 12.53 -6.27
CA ARG A 104 7.94 11.89 -5.23
C ARG A 104 7.33 11.97 -3.83
N ALA A 105 6.83 13.13 -3.43
CA ALA A 105 6.19 13.32 -2.14
C ALA A 105 4.70 13.62 -2.28
N GLY A 106 3.89 13.11 -1.35
CA GLY A 106 2.47 13.35 -1.30
C GLY A 106 1.94 13.28 0.12
N TYR A 107 0.87 14.00 0.38
CA TYR A 107 0.17 13.93 1.65
C TYR A 107 -1.34 14.04 1.43
N PHE A 108 -2.11 13.55 2.39
CA PHE A 108 -3.57 13.67 2.38
C PHE A 108 -4.14 13.72 3.78
N LEU A 109 -5.10 14.62 3.99
CA LEU A 109 -5.90 14.71 5.20
C LEU A 109 -7.28 14.11 4.90
N MET A 110 -7.62 13.01 5.60
CA MET A 110 -8.82 12.21 5.33
C MET A 110 -9.82 12.31 6.48
N PRO A 111 -10.97 12.95 6.26
CA PRO A 111 -12.11 12.82 7.16
C PRO A 111 -12.85 11.50 6.91
N MET A 112 -13.29 10.87 7.98
CA MET A 112 -14.18 9.70 7.99
C MET A 112 -15.16 9.85 9.14
N ASP A 113 -16.35 10.34 8.85
CA ASP A 113 -17.36 10.71 9.85
C ASP A 113 -16.75 11.58 10.97
N GLU A 114 -16.69 11.09 12.21
CA GLU A 114 -16.13 11.77 13.38
C GLU A 114 -14.60 11.65 13.52
N THR A 115 -13.96 10.98 12.55
CA THR A 115 -12.52 10.70 12.58
C THR A 115 -11.78 11.56 11.55
N LEU A 116 -10.61 12.04 11.91
CA LEU A 116 -9.67 12.70 11.01
C LEU A 116 -8.32 12.02 11.09
N ALA A 117 -7.76 11.67 9.93
CA ALA A 117 -6.42 11.09 9.81
C ALA A 117 -5.59 11.83 8.76
N ILE A 118 -4.27 11.75 8.89
CA ILE A 118 -3.31 12.27 7.92
C ILE A 118 -2.31 11.18 7.54
N ALA A 119 -1.90 11.19 6.27
CA ALA A 119 -0.76 10.44 5.77
C ALA A 119 0.15 11.33 4.95
N ALA A 120 1.46 11.08 5.05
CA ALA A 120 2.48 11.69 4.20
C ALA A 120 3.48 10.62 3.75
N VAL A 121 3.86 10.67 2.47
CA VAL A 121 4.77 9.70 1.84
C VAL A 121 5.87 10.46 1.10
N ASP A 122 7.12 10.03 1.24
CA ASP A 122 8.25 10.44 0.39
C ASP A 122 8.95 9.21 -0.18
N LEU A 123 8.90 9.02 -1.48
CA LEU A 123 9.53 7.92 -2.22
C LEU A 123 11.04 8.16 -2.36
N SER A 124 11.71 8.37 -1.23
CA SER A 124 13.06 8.91 -1.08
C SER A 124 14.20 7.92 -1.31
N GLY A 125 13.91 6.64 -1.58
CA GLY A 125 14.90 5.56 -1.68
C GLY A 125 15.43 5.08 -0.31
N ARG A 126 14.89 5.57 0.80
CA ARG A 126 15.26 5.18 2.18
C ARG A 126 14.03 4.89 3.00
N ALA A 127 14.03 3.74 3.68
CA ALA A 127 12.95 3.35 4.56
C ALA A 127 12.95 4.17 5.87
N ALA A 128 11.80 4.75 6.19
CA ALA A 128 11.49 5.29 7.50
C ALA A 128 9.98 5.26 7.72
N PHE A 129 9.53 5.09 8.93
CA PHE A 129 8.10 5.11 9.22
C PHE A 129 7.80 5.78 10.57
N ALA A 130 6.61 6.37 10.65
CA ALA A 130 6.06 6.89 11.89
C ALA A 130 4.54 6.62 11.88
N VAL A 131 4.06 5.81 12.81
CA VAL A 131 2.68 5.34 12.86
C VAL A 131 2.07 5.66 14.22
N ASP A 132 0.98 6.45 14.23
CA ASP A 132 0.20 6.78 15.43
C ASP A 132 -1.30 6.56 15.14
N THR A 133 -1.77 5.33 15.31
CA THR A 133 -3.16 4.96 15.02
C THR A 133 -4.14 5.46 16.07
N LYS A 134 -3.71 5.69 17.31
CA LYS A 134 -4.57 5.94 18.50
C LYS A 134 -5.67 4.89 18.68
N VAL A 135 -5.48 3.69 18.15
CA VAL A 135 -6.38 2.55 18.36
C VAL A 135 -6.09 1.93 19.72
N ARG A 136 -7.14 1.60 20.48
CA ARG A 136 -7.02 1.13 21.89
C ARG A 136 -7.67 -0.23 22.12
N THR A 137 -8.17 -0.88 21.08
CA THR A 137 -8.73 -2.23 21.15
C THR A 137 -7.76 -3.22 20.53
N ARG A 138 -7.77 -4.46 21.02
CA ARG A 138 -6.92 -5.52 20.48
C ARG A 138 -7.35 -5.92 19.06
N LEU A 139 -8.65 -5.94 18.79
CA LEU A 139 -9.22 -6.38 17.53
C LEU A 139 -10.18 -5.34 16.96
N VAL A 140 -10.18 -5.20 15.64
CA VAL A 140 -11.24 -4.60 14.84
C VAL A 140 -11.59 -5.59 13.73
N GLY A 141 -12.84 -6.05 13.71
CA GLY A 141 -13.17 -7.24 12.93
C GLY A 141 -12.34 -8.42 13.42
N ASP A 142 -11.68 -9.10 12.51
CA ASP A 142 -10.74 -10.19 12.76
C ASP A 142 -9.26 -9.77 12.77
N LEU A 143 -8.94 -8.47 12.55
CA LEU A 143 -7.57 -7.97 12.50
C LEU A 143 -7.06 -7.58 13.90
N GLN A 144 -5.89 -8.06 14.29
CA GLN A 144 -5.13 -7.57 15.43
C GLN A 144 -4.61 -6.15 15.13
N THR A 145 -5.02 -5.16 15.92
CA THR A 145 -4.83 -3.74 15.56
C THR A 145 -3.40 -3.24 15.69
N GLU A 146 -2.57 -3.89 16.48
CA GLU A 146 -1.13 -3.60 16.56
C GLU A 146 -0.43 -3.81 15.22
N LEU A 147 -0.87 -4.82 14.45
CA LEU A 147 -0.28 -5.17 13.14
C LEU A 147 -0.48 -4.10 12.06
N VAL A 148 -1.34 -3.12 12.29
CA VAL A 148 -1.42 -1.94 11.42
C VAL A 148 -0.07 -1.22 11.33
N THR A 149 0.68 -1.18 12.43
CA THR A 149 2.04 -0.62 12.45
C THR A 149 2.99 -1.46 11.60
N ASP A 150 2.95 -2.79 11.75
CA ASP A 150 3.83 -3.72 11.04
C ASP A 150 3.58 -3.69 9.52
N PHE A 151 2.32 -3.53 9.10
CA PHE A 151 2.00 -3.29 7.68
C PHE A 151 2.70 -2.05 7.11
N PHE A 152 2.61 -0.90 7.80
CA PHE A 152 3.22 0.34 7.30
C PHE A 152 4.74 0.30 7.38
N GLU A 153 5.32 -0.36 8.38
CA GLU A 153 6.75 -0.62 8.47
C GLU A 153 7.22 -1.50 7.30
N GLY A 154 6.56 -2.64 7.08
CA GLY A 154 6.83 -3.53 5.95
C GLY A 154 6.73 -2.81 4.61
N PHE A 155 5.67 -2.00 4.41
CA PHE A 155 5.53 -1.19 3.20
C PHE A 155 6.68 -0.19 3.03
N ALA A 156 7.04 0.55 4.09
CA ALA A 156 8.13 1.53 4.04
C ALA A 156 9.47 0.88 3.67
N ARG A 157 9.74 -0.32 4.19
CA ARG A 157 10.92 -1.12 3.85
C ARG A 157 10.91 -1.57 2.39
N GLY A 158 9.83 -2.20 1.94
CA GLY A 158 9.69 -2.71 0.58
C GLY A 158 9.72 -1.60 -0.48
N ALA A 159 9.06 -0.48 -0.24
CA ALA A 159 9.03 0.68 -1.13
C ALA A 159 10.27 1.56 -1.05
N ARG A 160 11.12 1.36 -0.05
CA ARG A 160 12.25 2.26 0.28
C ARG A 160 11.77 3.70 0.41
N ALA A 161 10.68 3.90 1.16
CA ALA A 161 9.98 5.17 1.30
C ALA A 161 9.89 5.62 2.75
N ASN A 162 9.68 6.93 2.95
CA ASN A 162 9.26 7.43 4.24
C ASN A 162 7.73 7.42 4.29
N VAL A 163 7.15 6.80 5.31
CA VAL A 163 5.70 6.67 5.50
C VAL A 163 5.33 7.20 6.88
N HIS A 164 4.56 8.26 6.93
CA HIS A 164 4.03 8.85 8.15
C HIS A 164 2.51 8.78 8.12
N VAL A 165 1.90 8.13 9.10
CA VAL A 165 0.45 8.06 9.25
C VAL A 165 0.03 8.38 10.68
N LYS A 166 -1.02 9.17 10.83
CA LYS A 166 -1.49 9.59 12.14
C LYS A 166 -3.00 9.78 12.16
N THR A 167 -3.67 9.23 13.17
CA THR A 167 -5.01 9.66 13.54
C THR A 167 -4.93 10.93 14.36
N MET A 168 -5.54 12.00 13.88
CA MET A 168 -5.60 13.27 14.60
C MET A 168 -6.57 13.15 15.79
N TYR A 169 -7.79 12.70 15.52
CA TYR A 169 -8.83 12.39 16.48
C TYR A 169 -9.87 11.43 15.86
N GLY A 170 -10.72 10.86 16.70
CA GLY A 170 -11.80 9.95 16.32
C GLY A 170 -12.22 9.08 17.50
N ARG A 171 -13.45 8.58 17.46
CA ARG A 171 -14.00 7.69 18.47
C ARG A 171 -13.92 6.23 18.05
N SER A 172 -14.41 5.92 16.85
CA SER A 172 -14.45 4.56 16.31
C SER A 172 -13.06 4.07 15.95
N ASN A 173 -12.63 2.92 16.48
CA ASN A 173 -11.36 2.30 16.11
C ASN A 173 -11.37 1.80 14.65
N HIS A 174 -12.52 1.35 14.14
CA HIS A 174 -12.73 1.01 12.72
C HIS A 174 -12.46 2.25 11.85
N HIS A 175 -13.14 3.37 12.12
CA HIS A 175 -12.97 4.60 11.33
C HIS A 175 -11.53 5.13 11.36
N LYS A 176 -10.81 4.96 12.50
CA LYS A 176 -9.39 5.36 12.59
C LYS A 176 -8.51 4.59 11.63
N ILE A 177 -8.62 3.26 11.61
CA ILE A 177 -7.83 2.41 10.70
C ILE A 177 -8.22 2.69 9.25
N GLU A 178 -9.50 2.71 8.96
CA GLU A 178 -10.01 2.98 7.60
C GLU A 178 -9.56 4.36 7.08
N ALA A 179 -9.66 5.42 7.90
CA ALA A 179 -9.23 6.77 7.53
C ALA A 179 -7.72 6.82 7.23
N ILE A 180 -6.88 6.10 8.00
CA ILE A 180 -5.44 5.99 7.75
C ILE A 180 -5.16 5.32 6.41
N PHE A 181 -5.78 4.17 6.10
CA PHE A 181 -5.58 3.48 4.83
C PHE A 181 -6.03 4.32 3.63
N LYS A 182 -7.17 5.02 3.74
CA LYS A 182 -7.65 5.95 2.70
C LYS A 182 -6.71 7.14 2.52
N ALA A 183 -6.24 7.76 3.63
CA ALA A 183 -5.29 8.86 3.60
C ALA A 183 -3.98 8.43 2.92
N PHE A 184 -3.45 7.27 3.32
CA PHE A 184 -2.24 6.70 2.76
C PHE A 184 -2.35 6.43 1.26
N ALA A 185 -3.44 5.80 0.82
CA ALA A 185 -3.71 5.55 -0.60
C ALA A 185 -3.68 6.84 -1.43
N ARG A 186 -4.33 7.90 -0.94
CA ARG A 186 -4.36 9.22 -1.59
C ARG A 186 -3.00 9.90 -1.60
N ALA A 187 -2.27 9.87 -0.48
CA ALA A 187 -0.92 10.41 -0.37
C ALA A 187 0.04 9.71 -1.33
N LEU A 188 -0.02 8.38 -1.37
CA LEU A 188 0.81 7.57 -2.27
C LEU A 188 0.48 7.83 -3.74
N ARG A 189 -0.82 7.95 -4.09
CA ARG A 189 -1.23 8.33 -5.45
C ARG A 189 -0.60 9.65 -5.87
N VAL A 190 -0.63 10.68 -5.00
CA VAL A 190 0.01 11.97 -5.28
C VAL A 190 1.51 11.79 -5.46
N ALA A 191 2.19 11.08 -4.56
CA ALA A 191 3.63 10.85 -4.65
C ALA A 191 4.04 10.14 -5.96
N CYS A 192 3.23 9.18 -6.43
CA CYS A 192 3.45 8.44 -7.68
C CYS A 192 3.09 9.23 -8.95
N SER A 193 2.32 10.32 -8.83
CA SER A 193 1.83 11.08 -10.00
C SER A 193 2.98 11.70 -10.76
N ARG A 194 2.89 11.63 -12.11
CA ARG A 194 3.85 12.30 -13.00
C ARG A 194 3.53 13.79 -13.07
N ASP A 195 4.57 14.62 -13.02
CA ASP A 195 4.47 16.06 -13.22
C ASP A 195 5.07 16.43 -14.60
N LYS A 196 4.25 17.11 -15.42
CA LYS A 196 4.67 17.53 -16.76
C LYS A 196 5.84 18.53 -16.73
N GLN A 197 5.96 19.34 -15.66
CA GLN A 197 7.06 20.29 -15.51
C GLN A 197 8.38 19.61 -15.20
N LEU A 198 8.33 18.46 -14.50
CA LEU A 198 9.53 17.69 -14.18
C LEU A 198 10.06 16.93 -15.40
N GLY A 199 9.20 16.62 -16.39
CA GLY A 199 9.58 15.82 -17.55
C GLY A 199 10.18 14.48 -17.13
N ASP A 200 11.46 14.27 -17.43
CA ASP A 200 12.26 13.09 -17.02
C ASP A 200 13.26 13.40 -15.89
N MET A 201 13.14 14.57 -15.26
CA MET A 201 14.03 14.97 -14.18
C MET A 201 13.88 14.04 -12.97
N LEU A 202 15.00 13.64 -12.37
CA LEU A 202 15.01 12.96 -11.09
C LEU A 202 14.75 14.00 -9.97
N PRO A 203 13.68 13.86 -9.15
CA PRO A 203 13.36 14.82 -8.11
C PRO A 203 14.26 14.66 -6.87
N SER A 204 15.58 14.77 -7.08
CA SER A 204 16.59 14.59 -6.04
C SER A 204 17.85 15.41 -6.36
N THR A 205 18.29 16.26 -5.43
CA THR A 205 19.56 16.98 -5.52
C THR A 205 20.78 16.08 -5.33
N LYS A 206 20.57 14.85 -4.84
CA LYS A 206 21.64 13.85 -4.63
C LYS A 206 21.94 13.03 -5.89
N GLY A 207 21.12 13.15 -6.94
CA GLY A 207 21.26 12.37 -8.18
C GLY A 207 20.85 10.89 -8.06
N LEU A 208 20.23 10.48 -6.95
CA LEU A 208 19.72 9.11 -6.70
C LEU A 208 18.49 9.13 -5.78
N LEU A 209 17.67 8.07 -5.87
CA LEU A 209 16.52 7.74 -5.02
C LEU A 209 16.51 6.24 -4.73
#